data_7cf3179f663214b08e980dd5a4096705
#
_entry.id   7cf3179f663214b08e980dd5a4096705
#
_cell.length_a   1.000
_cell.length_b   1.000
_cell.length_c   1.000
_cell.angle_alpha   90.00
_cell.angle_beta   90.00
_cell.angle_gamma   90.00
#
_symmetry.space_group_name_H-M   'P 1'
#
loop_
_entity.id
_entity.type
_entity.pdbx_description
1 polymer ?
#
loop_
_entity_poly.entity_id
_entity_poly.type
_entity_poly.pdbx_seq_one_letter_code
_entity_poly.pdbx_strand_id
1 'polypeptide(L)'
;MDPSLAFILELFFIALTAAVMLVGLIGAVLPVLPGPWLIWLAALGYGLAQPLFGQPLFDGWIGGIAMVFITVMAIISLALDWVITHSVVAREGVSWQAIVASIGLGLLGLPFFPPLGPLAGAVLGLFLIEYFRHGRDRRKAWAALRSYGKGFGLGVVANVLLCLVMIGVWGMWVALALATAG
;
A
#
# COMPACT_ATOMS: atom_id res chain seq x y z
N MET A 1 8.86 -29.40 20.18
CA MET A 1 7.68 -29.43 19.34
C MET A 1 7.86 -30.55 18.32
N ASP A 2 6.80 -31.26 17.95
CA ASP A 2 6.89 -32.31 16.93
C ASP A 2 7.31 -31.66 15.58
N PRO A 3 8.34 -32.20 14.88
CA PRO A 3 8.84 -31.61 13.63
C PRO A 3 7.76 -31.45 12.56
N SER A 4 6.80 -32.37 12.49
CA SER A 4 5.67 -32.28 11.55
C SER A 4 4.72 -31.12 11.89
N LEU A 5 4.49 -30.86 13.16
CA LEU A 5 3.67 -29.73 13.61
C LEU A 5 4.35 -28.39 13.35
N ALA A 6 5.68 -28.32 13.59
CA ALA A 6 6.47 -27.12 13.29
C ALA A 6 6.37 -26.74 11.81
N PHE A 7 6.56 -27.72 10.92
CA PHE A 7 6.46 -27.50 9.47
C PHE A 7 5.05 -27.06 9.01
N ILE A 8 4.00 -27.66 9.57
CA ILE A 8 2.61 -27.27 9.26
C ILE A 8 2.34 -25.83 9.70
N LEU A 9 2.80 -25.45 10.89
CA LEU A 9 2.64 -24.08 11.39
C LEU A 9 3.40 -23.08 10.51
N GLU A 10 4.64 -23.39 10.13
CA GLU A 10 5.44 -22.54 9.25
C GLU A 10 4.72 -22.32 7.91
N LEU A 11 4.24 -23.40 7.27
CA LEU A 11 3.50 -23.31 6.01
C LEU A 11 2.22 -22.48 6.15
N PHE A 12 1.51 -22.61 7.26
CA PHE A 12 0.33 -21.80 7.56
C PHE A 12 0.68 -20.32 7.67
N PHE A 13 1.76 -19.96 8.38
CA PHE A 13 2.19 -18.56 8.52
C PHE A 13 2.69 -17.98 7.19
N ILE A 14 3.38 -18.76 6.36
CA ILE A 14 3.77 -18.35 5.00
C ILE A 14 2.53 -18.03 4.18
N ALA A 15 1.52 -18.91 4.18
CA ALA A 15 0.29 -18.71 3.43
C ALA A 15 -0.50 -17.49 3.94
N LEU A 16 -0.60 -17.33 5.26
CA LEU A 16 -1.27 -16.18 5.88
C LEU A 16 -0.57 -14.88 5.53
N THR A 17 0.77 -14.84 5.63
CA THR A 17 1.57 -13.66 5.28
C THR A 17 1.40 -13.30 3.80
N ALA A 18 1.49 -14.29 2.91
CA ALA A 18 1.25 -14.09 1.48
C ALA A 18 -0.15 -13.53 1.20
N ALA A 19 -1.18 -14.04 1.87
CA ALA A 19 -2.55 -13.54 1.73
C ALA A 19 -2.67 -12.07 2.17
N VAL A 20 -2.07 -11.69 3.31
CA VAL A 20 -2.06 -10.30 3.80
C VAL A 20 -1.27 -9.40 2.84
N MET A 21 -0.14 -9.88 2.29
CA MET A 21 0.65 -9.13 1.31
C MET A 21 -0.13 -8.91 0.00
N LEU A 22 -0.92 -9.88 -0.46
CA LEU A 22 -1.81 -9.70 -1.61
C LEU A 22 -2.89 -8.64 -1.34
N VAL A 23 -3.47 -8.62 -0.13
CA VAL A 23 -4.37 -7.53 0.29
C VAL A 23 -3.65 -6.19 0.29
N GLY A 24 -2.39 -6.13 0.77
CA GLY A 24 -1.55 -4.94 0.71
C GLY A 24 -1.29 -4.47 -0.73
N LEU A 25 -1.01 -5.40 -1.65
CA LEU A 25 -0.80 -5.08 -3.06
C LEU A 25 -2.07 -4.51 -3.71
N ILE A 26 -3.23 -5.08 -3.42
CA ILE A 26 -4.53 -4.53 -3.85
C ILE A 26 -4.74 -3.15 -3.21
N GLY A 27 -4.39 -3.01 -1.93
CA GLY A 27 -4.46 -1.75 -1.18
C GLY A 27 -3.58 -0.65 -1.76
N ALA A 28 -2.46 -0.97 -2.40
CA ALA A 28 -1.60 0.01 -3.07
C ALA A 28 -2.28 0.70 -4.26
N VAL A 29 -3.31 0.08 -4.83
CA VAL A 29 -4.14 0.67 -5.90
C VAL A 29 -5.28 1.51 -5.33
N LEU A 30 -5.72 1.19 -4.11
CA LEU A 30 -6.85 1.85 -3.46
C LEU A 30 -6.36 2.93 -2.49
N PRO A 31 -6.81 4.19 -2.60
CA PRO A 31 -6.31 5.29 -1.78
C PRO A 31 -6.65 5.17 -0.28
N VAL A 32 -7.42 4.16 0.10
CA VAL A 32 -7.91 3.96 1.48
C VAL A 32 -6.98 3.06 2.30
N LEU A 33 -6.24 2.15 1.64
CA LEU A 33 -5.39 1.18 2.33
C LEU A 33 -3.91 1.49 2.10
N PRO A 34 -3.12 1.60 3.17
CA PRO A 34 -1.68 1.84 3.06
C PRO A 34 -0.96 0.54 2.66
N GLY A 35 -0.98 0.20 1.35
CA GLY A 35 -0.49 -1.07 0.81
C GLY A 35 0.91 -1.47 1.28
N PRO A 36 1.96 -0.61 1.13
CA PRO A 36 3.31 -0.93 1.58
C PRO A 36 3.42 -1.19 3.09
N TRP A 37 2.60 -0.53 3.92
CA TRP A 37 2.57 -0.75 5.35
C TRP A 37 1.94 -2.08 5.74
N LEU A 38 0.92 -2.52 5.03
CA LEU A 38 0.33 -3.85 5.24
C LEU A 38 1.33 -4.95 4.91
N ILE A 39 2.11 -4.78 3.84
CA ILE A 39 3.18 -5.72 3.46
C ILE A 39 4.29 -5.72 4.51
N TRP A 40 4.69 -4.54 4.99
CA TRP A 40 5.68 -4.43 6.07
C TRP A 40 5.22 -5.11 7.36
N LEU A 41 3.96 -4.88 7.79
CA LEU A 41 3.37 -5.52 8.96
C LEU A 41 3.29 -7.04 8.80
N ALA A 42 2.94 -7.53 7.61
CA ALA A 42 2.89 -8.95 7.32
C ALA A 42 4.27 -9.60 7.41
N ALA A 43 5.30 -8.97 6.83
CA ALA A 43 6.69 -9.45 6.91
C ALA A 43 7.22 -9.41 8.35
N LEU A 44 6.92 -8.35 9.11
CA LEU A 44 7.27 -8.23 10.52
C LEU A 44 6.60 -9.34 11.34
N GLY A 45 5.30 -9.55 11.15
CA GLY A 45 4.54 -10.60 11.83
C GLY A 45 5.10 -12.00 11.56
N TYR A 46 5.47 -12.29 10.31
CA TYR A 46 6.13 -13.53 9.94
C TYR A 46 7.46 -13.71 10.66
N GLY A 47 8.35 -12.70 10.63
CA GLY A 47 9.64 -12.76 11.29
C GLY A 47 9.57 -12.93 12.81
N LEU A 48 8.56 -12.32 13.45
CA LEU A 48 8.31 -12.46 14.88
C LEU A 48 7.70 -13.83 15.25
N ALA A 49 7.00 -14.47 14.32
CA ALA A 49 6.40 -15.79 14.55
C ALA A 49 7.37 -16.97 14.43
N GLN A 50 8.53 -16.77 13.82
CA GLN A 50 9.50 -17.85 13.55
C GLN A 50 9.96 -18.67 14.78
N PRO A 51 10.16 -18.07 15.95
CA PRO A 51 10.45 -18.86 17.16
C PRO A 51 9.36 -19.88 17.53
N LEU A 52 8.12 -19.66 17.08
CA LEU A 52 7.03 -20.61 17.31
C LEU A 52 7.22 -21.93 16.54
N PHE A 53 8.01 -21.93 15.47
CA PHE A 53 8.33 -23.13 14.68
C PHE A 53 9.74 -23.66 14.97
N GLY A 54 10.43 -23.09 15.96
CA GLY A 54 11.78 -23.50 16.33
C GLY A 54 12.89 -22.86 15.49
N GLN A 55 12.55 -21.86 14.68
CA GLN A 55 13.52 -21.08 13.91
C GLN A 55 14.03 -19.88 14.73
N PRO A 56 15.24 -19.37 14.45
CA PRO A 56 15.70 -18.13 15.07
C PRO A 56 14.86 -16.94 14.63
N LEU A 57 14.73 -15.95 15.50
CA LEU A 57 14.00 -14.72 15.20
C LEU A 57 14.52 -14.12 13.87
N PHE A 58 13.62 -13.85 12.92
CA PHE A 58 13.92 -13.40 11.56
C PHE A 58 14.87 -14.32 10.78
N ASP A 59 14.85 -15.65 11.01
CA ASP A 59 15.84 -16.59 10.43
C ASP A 59 17.29 -16.09 10.60
N GLY A 60 17.56 -15.47 11.74
CA GLY A 60 18.84 -14.86 12.03
C GLY A 60 19.15 -13.64 11.14
N TRP A 61 20.32 -13.62 10.51
CA TRP A 61 20.80 -12.46 9.77
C TRP A 61 20.15 -12.31 8.38
N ILE A 62 19.69 -13.39 7.74
CA ILE A 62 19.09 -13.38 6.40
C ILE A 62 17.78 -12.57 6.43
N GLY A 63 16.85 -12.95 7.28
CA GLY A 63 15.59 -12.23 7.42
C GLY A 63 15.76 -10.86 8.09
N GLY A 64 16.78 -10.70 8.96
CA GLY A 64 17.15 -9.40 9.50
C GLY A 64 17.47 -8.38 8.38
N ILE A 65 18.31 -8.76 7.41
CA ILE A 65 18.65 -7.94 6.25
C ILE A 65 17.40 -7.69 5.38
N ALA A 66 16.62 -8.75 5.11
CA ALA A 66 15.38 -8.62 4.33
C ALA A 66 14.41 -7.64 4.99
N MET A 67 14.25 -7.71 6.32
CA MET A 67 13.37 -6.82 7.08
C MET A 67 13.85 -5.36 7.07
N VAL A 68 15.16 -5.12 7.18
CA VAL A 68 15.73 -3.78 7.02
C VAL A 68 15.42 -3.23 5.64
N PHE A 69 15.59 -4.02 4.58
CA PHE A 69 15.31 -3.59 3.22
C PHE A 69 13.80 -3.28 3.03
N ILE A 70 12.91 -4.15 3.50
CA ILE A 70 11.47 -3.95 3.46
C ILE A 70 11.08 -2.68 4.24
N THR A 71 11.72 -2.40 5.39
CA THR A 71 11.48 -1.19 6.18
C THR A 71 11.91 0.07 5.42
N VAL A 72 13.06 0.04 4.78
CA VAL A 72 13.53 1.16 3.94
C VAL A 72 12.54 1.42 2.80
N MET A 73 12.05 0.38 2.13
CA MET A 73 11.04 0.53 1.07
C MET A 73 9.72 1.11 1.59
N ALA A 74 9.27 0.72 2.78
CA ALA A 74 8.07 1.28 3.41
C ALA A 74 8.25 2.77 3.74
N ILE A 75 9.44 3.19 4.20
CA ILE A 75 9.77 4.60 4.45
C ILE A 75 9.83 5.39 3.14
N ILE A 76 10.42 4.82 2.09
CA ILE A 76 10.45 5.44 0.76
C ILE A 76 9.03 5.65 0.24
N SER A 77 8.11 4.70 0.44
CA SER A 77 6.70 4.86 0.07
C SER A 77 6.07 6.08 0.75
N LEU A 78 6.29 6.26 2.06
CA LEU A 78 5.83 7.46 2.79
C LEU A 78 6.38 8.76 2.20
N ALA A 79 7.68 8.78 1.93
CA ALA A 79 8.33 9.97 1.35
C ALA A 79 7.78 10.28 -0.04
N LEU A 80 7.54 9.26 -0.87
CA LEU A 80 6.93 9.42 -2.19
C LEU A 80 5.50 9.95 -2.11
N ASP A 81 4.66 9.39 -1.23
CA ASP A 81 3.30 9.85 -1.02
C ASP A 81 3.27 11.31 -0.57
N TRP A 82 4.18 11.69 0.34
CA TRP A 82 4.32 13.06 0.80
C TRP A 82 4.77 14.02 -0.32
N VAL A 83 5.80 13.64 -1.10
CA VAL A 83 6.33 14.45 -2.21
C VAL A 83 5.28 14.60 -3.33
N ILE A 84 4.60 13.51 -3.70
CA ILE A 84 3.56 13.54 -4.75
C ILE A 84 2.41 14.43 -4.31
N THR A 85 1.91 14.26 -3.09
CA THR A 85 0.80 15.05 -2.55
C THR A 85 1.15 16.55 -2.55
N HIS A 86 2.33 16.92 -2.02
CA HIS A 86 2.75 18.33 -1.96
C HIS A 86 3.03 18.93 -3.34
N SER A 87 3.63 18.17 -4.25
CA SER A 87 3.94 18.67 -5.60
C SER A 87 2.69 18.90 -6.44
N VAL A 88 1.67 18.05 -6.32
CA VAL A 88 0.38 18.21 -7.00
C VAL A 88 -0.38 19.41 -6.43
N VAL A 89 -0.44 19.55 -5.12
CA VAL A 89 -1.09 20.70 -4.47
C VAL A 89 -0.41 22.02 -4.82
N ALA A 90 0.93 22.03 -4.83
CA ALA A 90 1.70 23.27 -5.10
C ALA A 90 1.65 23.70 -6.57
N ARG A 91 1.65 22.76 -7.52
CA ARG A 91 1.72 23.09 -8.96
C ARG A 91 0.36 23.39 -9.60
N GLU A 92 -0.71 22.82 -9.10
CA GLU A 92 -2.01 22.83 -9.78
C GLU A 92 -3.08 23.66 -9.07
N GLY A 93 -2.76 24.25 -7.93
CA GLY A 93 -3.66 25.12 -7.20
C GLY A 93 -4.97 24.43 -6.79
N VAL A 94 -4.94 23.10 -6.65
CA VAL A 94 -6.08 22.34 -6.15
C VAL A 94 -6.45 22.86 -4.77
N SER A 95 -7.71 23.22 -4.56
CA SER A 95 -8.12 23.75 -3.27
C SER A 95 -8.09 22.67 -2.19
N TRP A 96 -7.67 23.06 -1.00
CA TRP A 96 -7.73 22.19 0.16
C TRP A 96 -9.16 21.66 0.41
N GLN A 97 -10.17 22.47 0.08
CA GLN A 97 -11.58 22.10 0.14
C GLN A 97 -11.93 20.95 -0.83
N ALA A 98 -11.33 20.93 -2.02
CA ALA A 98 -11.49 19.83 -2.97
C ALA A 98 -10.88 18.52 -2.44
N ILE A 99 -9.74 18.61 -1.74
CA ILE A 99 -9.11 17.45 -1.11
C ILE A 99 -9.99 16.89 0.00
N VAL A 100 -10.50 17.74 0.89
CA VAL A 100 -11.39 17.31 1.99
C VAL A 100 -12.69 16.73 1.44
N ALA A 101 -13.28 17.34 0.42
CA ALA A 101 -14.49 16.84 -0.22
C ALA A 101 -14.26 15.50 -0.92
N SER A 102 -13.09 15.30 -1.55
CA SER A 102 -12.74 14.03 -2.18
C SER A 102 -12.57 12.91 -1.16
N ILE A 103 -11.94 13.20 -0.02
CA ILE A 103 -11.81 12.23 1.10
C ILE A 103 -13.19 11.92 1.68
N GLY A 104 -13.99 12.93 1.97
CA GLY A 104 -15.32 12.78 2.57
C GLY A 104 -16.26 11.96 1.69
N LEU A 105 -16.37 12.31 0.40
CA LEU A 105 -17.18 11.57 -0.56
C LEU A 105 -16.59 10.19 -0.88
N GLY A 106 -15.28 10.03 -0.85
CA GLY A 106 -14.62 8.74 -0.97
C GLY A 106 -15.00 7.80 0.18
N LEU A 107 -14.96 8.28 1.42
CA LEU A 107 -15.38 7.52 2.61
C LEU A 107 -16.87 7.18 2.57
N LEU A 108 -17.70 8.11 2.14
CA LEU A 108 -19.14 7.85 1.96
C LEU A 108 -19.43 6.82 0.86
N GLY A 109 -18.58 6.70 -0.13
CA GLY A 109 -18.70 5.70 -1.19
C GLY A 109 -18.37 4.26 -0.75
N LEU A 110 -17.60 4.10 0.35
CA LEU A 110 -17.14 2.79 0.85
C LEU A 110 -18.28 1.77 1.09
N PRO A 111 -19.37 2.11 1.80
CA PRO A 111 -20.42 1.14 2.11
C PRO A 111 -21.29 0.78 0.91
N PHE A 112 -21.32 1.61 -0.15
CA PHE A 112 -22.20 1.39 -1.29
C PHE A 112 -21.61 0.47 -2.36
N PHE A 113 -20.34 0.58 -2.63
CA PHE A 113 -19.68 -0.21 -3.69
C PHE A 113 -18.17 -0.36 -3.46
N PRO A 114 -17.70 -1.20 -2.53
CA PRO A 114 -16.27 -1.45 -2.39
C PRO A 114 -15.77 -2.25 -3.61
N PRO A 115 -14.65 -1.94 -4.23
CA PRO A 115 -13.67 -0.87 -4.00
C PRO A 115 -13.89 0.40 -4.86
N LEU A 116 -14.89 0.42 -5.74
CA LEU A 116 -15.11 1.49 -6.72
C LEU A 116 -15.77 2.74 -6.11
N GLY A 117 -16.56 2.57 -5.04
CA GLY A 117 -17.24 3.66 -4.36
C GLY A 117 -16.30 4.77 -3.86
N PRO A 118 -15.21 4.44 -3.15
CA PRO A 118 -14.22 5.43 -2.73
C PRO A 118 -13.58 6.20 -3.90
N LEU A 119 -13.24 5.50 -4.98
CA LEU A 119 -12.67 6.13 -6.18
C LEU A 119 -13.68 7.09 -6.85
N ALA A 120 -14.90 6.62 -7.06
CA ALA A 120 -15.94 7.44 -7.65
C ALA A 120 -16.29 8.65 -6.76
N GLY A 121 -16.39 8.44 -5.44
CA GLY A 121 -16.65 9.51 -4.47
C GLY A 121 -15.53 10.55 -4.45
N ALA A 122 -14.26 10.11 -4.46
CA ALA A 122 -13.11 11.02 -4.50
C ALA A 122 -13.09 11.86 -5.80
N VAL A 123 -13.31 11.22 -6.96
CA VAL A 123 -13.38 11.90 -8.26
C VAL A 123 -14.52 12.90 -8.30
N LEU A 124 -15.71 12.52 -7.81
CA LEU A 124 -16.88 13.42 -7.77
C LEU A 124 -16.64 14.58 -6.81
N GLY A 125 -16.05 14.34 -5.65
CA GLY A 125 -15.74 15.39 -4.66
C GLY A 125 -14.80 16.45 -5.23
N LEU A 126 -13.71 16.01 -5.84
CA LEU A 126 -12.74 16.88 -6.48
C LEU A 126 -13.41 17.69 -7.62
N PHE A 127 -14.14 17.01 -8.50
CA PHE A 127 -14.80 17.65 -9.64
C PHE A 127 -15.82 18.68 -9.21
N LEU A 128 -16.69 18.36 -8.24
CA LEU A 128 -17.72 19.27 -7.76
C LEU A 128 -17.14 20.56 -7.18
N ILE A 129 -16.16 20.44 -6.28
CA ILE A 129 -15.55 21.62 -5.65
C ILE A 129 -14.84 22.49 -6.68
N GLU A 130 -14.03 21.90 -7.57
CA GLU A 130 -13.33 22.65 -8.61
C GLU A 130 -14.31 23.27 -9.64
N TYR A 131 -15.42 22.60 -9.94
CA TYR A 131 -16.49 23.13 -10.78
C TYR A 131 -17.12 24.40 -10.18
N PHE A 132 -17.47 24.37 -8.89
CA PHE A 132 -18.03 25.54 -8.21
C PHE A 132 -17.00 26.65 -8.04
N ARG A 133 -15.75 26.32 -7.74
CA ARG A 133 -14.66 27.27 -7.57
C ARG A 133 -14.33 28.05 -8.84
N HIS A 134 -14.40 27.41 -9.98
CA HIS A 134 -14.12 28.03 -11.28
C HIS A 134 -15.38 28.63 -11.97
N GLY A 135 -16.38 29.05 -11.19
CA GLY A 135 -17.57 29.70 -11.71
C GLY A 135 -18.42 28.83 -12.64
N ARG A 136 -18.48 27.51 -12.35
CA ARG A 136 -19.20 26.49 -13.15
C ARG A 136 -18.57 26.20 -14.52
N ASP A 137 -17.29 26.50 -14.70
CA ASP A 137 -16.53 26.15 -15.90
C ASP A 137 -16.11 24.65 -15.87
N ARG A 138 -16.86 23.84 -16.62
CA ARG A 138 -16.60 22.39 -16.74
C ARG A 138 -15.20 22.08 -17.30
N ARG A 139 -14.69 22.94 -18.17
CA ARG A 139 -13.41 22.72 -18.86
C ARG A 139 -12.24 22.83 -17.88
N LYS A 140 -12.29 23.81 -16.97
CA LYS A 140 -11.28 24.00 -15.92
C LYS A 140 -11.37 22.92 -14.85
N ALA A 141 -12.58 22.56 -14.41
CA ALA A 141 -12.78 21.45 -13.46
C ALA A 141 -12.25 20.12 -14.04
N TRP A 142 -12.48 19.85 -15.31
CA TRP A 142 -11.97 18.66 -15.99
C TRP A 142 -10.44 18.67 -16.15
N ALA A 143 -9.84 19.83 -16.40
CA ALA A 143 -8.40 19.99 -16.45
C ALA A 143 -7.76 19.68 -15.08
N ALA A 144 -8.29 20.25 -14.00
CA ALA A 144 -7.84 19.93 -12.63
C ALA A 144 -7.96 18.44 -12.31
N LEU A 145 -9.07 17.80 -12.68
CA LEU A 145 -9.27 16.36 -12.48
C LEU A 145 -8.24 15.52 -13.25
N ARG A 146 -7.94 15.87 -14.50
CA ARG A 146 -6.91 15.17 -15.30
C ARG A 146 -5.52 15.29 -14.69
N SER A 147 -5.17 16.45 -14.20
CA SER A 147 -3.89 16.71 -13.58
C SER A 147 -3.74 15.94 -12.27
N TYR A 148 -4.77 15.97 -11.43
CA TYR A 148 -4.83 15.14 -10.22
C TYR A 148 -4.73 13.65 -10.56
N GLY A 149 -5.48 13.19 -11.56
CA GLY A 149 -5.45 11.79 -12.02
C GLY A 149 -4.08 11.33 -12.51
N LYS A 150 -3.29 12.20 -13.16
CA LYS A 150 -1.92 11.89 -13.56
C LYS A 150 -1.00 11.73 -12.35
N GLY A 151 -1.06 12.65 -11.37
CA GLY A 151 -0.29 12.58 -10.13
C GLY A 151 -0.66 11.34 -9.32
N PHE A 152 -1.95 11.10 -9.14
CA PHE A 152 -2.47 9.92 -8.45
C PHE A 152 -2.04 8.61 -9.15
N GLY A 153 -2.19 8.53 -10.47
CA GLY A 153 -1.78 7.36 -11.25
C GLY A 153 -0.28 7.05 -11.12
N LEU A 154 0.56 8.10 -11.13
CA LEU A 154 1.99 7.94 -10.93
C LEU A 154 2.30 7.42 -9.51
N GLY A 155 1.62 7.93 -8.50
CA GLY A 155 1.72 7.46 -7.11
C GLY A 155 1.32 5.99 -6.96
N VAL A 156 0.21 5.59 -7.57
CA VAL A 156 -0.25 4.20 -7.57
C VAL A 156 0.79 3.29 -8.22
N VAL A 157 1.31 3.66 -9.39
CA VAL A 157 2.34 2.86 -10.08
C VAL A 157 3.59 2.73 -9.22
N ALA A 158 4.07 3.82 -8.62
CA ALA A 158 5.23 3.79 -7.73
C ALA A 158 5.00 2.88 -6.50
N ASN A 159 3.84 3.01 -5.84
CA ASN A 159 3.50 2.17 -4.68
C ASN A 159 3.32 0.69 -5.05
N VAL A 160 2.70 0.37 -6.18
CA VAL A 160 2.59 -1.02 -6.68
C VAL A 160 3.98 -1.61 -6.94
N LEU A 161 4.88 -0.87 -7.58
CA LEU A 161 6.26 -1.33 -7.81
C LEU A 161 7.00 -1.58 -6.49
N LEU A 162 6.88 -0.67 -5.52
CA LEU A 162 7.47 -0.87 -4.19
C LEU A 162 6.90 -2.13 -3.50
N CYS A 163 5.58 -2.32 -3.54
CA CYS A 163 4.93 -3.51 -3.00
C CYS A 163 5.45 -4.79 -3.65
N LEU A 164 5.59 -4.83 -4.97
CA LEU A 164 6.14 -5.99 -5.70
C LEU A 164 7.58 -6.29 -5.29
N VAL A 165 8.42 -5.26 -5.14
CA VAL A 165 9.79 -5.41 -4.66
C VAL A 165 9.82 -5.97 -3.23
N MET A 166 8.98 -5.42 -2.32
CA MET A 166 8.90 -5.89 -0.94
C MET A 166 8.45 -7.34 -0.85
N ILE A 167 7.43 -7.74 -1.62
CA ILE A 167 6.95 -9.12 -1.72
C ILE A 167 8.04 -10.03 -2.28
N GLY A 168 8.77 -9.58 -3.30
CA GLY A 168 9.89 -10.32 -3.89
C GLY A 168 11.03 -10.57 -2.89
N VAL A 169 11.38 -9.55 -2.11
CA VAL A 169 12.40 -9.66 -1.04
C VAL A 169 11.95 -10.63 0.05
N TRP A 170 10.69 -10.55 0.50
CA TRP A 170 10.14 -11.51 1.45
C TRP A 170 10.11 -12.92 0.89
N GLY A 171 9.68 -13.10 -0.36
CA GLY A 171 9.67 -14.43 -1.02
C GLY A 171 11.07 -15.03 -1.14
N MET A 172 12.08 -14.21 -1.45
CA MET A 172 13.47 -14.64 -1.49
C MET A 172 14.00 -15.02 -0.10
N TRP A 173 13.65 -14.25 0.93
CA TRP A 173 13.96 -14.61 2.32
C TRP A 173 13.40 -15.98 2.67
N VAL A 174 12.08 -16.21 2.46
CA VAL A 174 11.44 -17.51 2.74
C VAL A 174 12.12 -18.65 1.97
N ALA A 175 12.39 -18.44 0.67
CA ALA A 175 13.04 -19.45 -0.16
C ALA A 175 14.44 -19.82 0.33
N LEU A 176 15.22 -18.81 0.76
CA LEU A 176 16.57 -19.04 1.33
C LEU A 176 16.49 -19.74 2.70
N ALA A 177 15.55 -19.35 3.55
CA ALA A 177 15.33 -19.98 4.85
C ALA A 177 15.01 -21.48 4.70
N LEU A 178 14.06 -21.81 3.81
CA LEU A 178 13.71 -23.20 3.52
C LEU A 178 14.87 -24.00 2.92
N ALA A 179 15.71 -23.38 2.07
CA ALA A 179 16.86 -24.03 1.47
C ALA A 179 17.99 -24.30 2.48
N THR A 180 18.09 -23.52 3.56
CA THR A 180 19.12 -23.69 4.60
C THR A 180 18.67 -24.58 5.75
N ALA A 181 17.36 -24.83 5.89
CA ALA A 181 16.78 -25.72 6.90
C ALA A 181 16.77 -27.20 6.50
N GLY A 182 16.97 -27.55 5.23
CA GLY A 182 17.07 -28.91 4.70
C GLY A 182 18.52 -29.38 4.56
#